data_eca2f6cba6338c57477d32720d68a03a
#
_entry.id   eca2f6cba6338c57477d32720d68a03a
#
_cell.length_a   1.000
_cell.length_b   1.000
_cell.length_c   1.000
_cell.angle_alpha   90.00
_cell.angle_beta   90.00
_cell.angle_gamma   90.00
#
_symmetry.space_group_name_H-M   'P 1'
#
loop_
_entity.id
_entity.type
_entity.pdbx_description
1 polymer ?
#
loop_
_entity_poly.entity_id
_entity_poly.type
_entity_poly.pdbx_seq_one_letter_code
_entity_poly.pdbx_strand_id
1 'polypeptide(L)'
;LTFKITALTYDDKMTIKPMGMNEDSLFISSSYEDSIQFIPSPLWSKDHIIQVVVFDDEASDTSSFVLDIERVLRPHFSVSVTQNNAFNKYFQIIVMDTVEKATFVSLDVANSPINTFREIADFTYVADVYMESSGNYPIDVSANAVVGDTTIREYFSLAAGRTASRWSGQSFDGKFSVVGNPGAVTYDQSLLIVDSTLFDNSFHDRASYVLGNEDFEFNQPIEVRMAHERDDVAIYRRKNGAIWEELPSISKDGEIFTLSEKAGYFKLGPKTIIVPEQTSIHQNYPNPFNPTTTIMYDIGLLDGLKQRVSISVYNLLGQHVTTLIENKDQIGQFKIQWN
;
A
#
# COMPACT_ATOMS: atom_id res chain seq x y z
N LEU A 1 -0.77 -15.55 29.23
CA LEU A 1 -0.95 -15.87 30.65
C LEU A 1 -1.82 -17.12 30.73
N THR A 2 -1.38 -18.10 31.48
CA THR A 2 -2.10 -19.37 31.65
C THR A 2 -2.50 -19.52 33.10
N PHE A 3 -3.77 -19.73 33.34
CA PHE A 3 -4.31 -19.94 34.69
C PHE A 3 -4.72 -21.42 34.85
N LYS A 4 -4.44 -21.97 36.00
CA LYS A 4 -4.90 -23.31 36.36
C LYS A 4 -5.92 -23.17 37.48
N ILE A 5 -7.16 -23.60 37.22
CA ILE A 5 -8.22 -23.70 38.21
C ILE A 5 -8.33 -25.17 38.56
N THR A 6 -8.22 -25.50 39.83
CA THR A 6 -8.36 -26.87 40.30
C THR A 6 -9.69 -27.02 41.03
N ALA A 7 -10.57 -27.89 40.55
CA ALA A 7 -11.79 -28.28 41.24
C ALA A 7 -11.50 -29.46 42.18
N LEU A 8 -12.10 -29.45 43.36
CA LEU A 8 -11.88 -30.47 44.40
C LEU A 8 -13.02 -31.50 44.48
N THR A 9 -13.82 -31.68 43.44
CA THR A 9 -15.00 -32.54 43.46
C THR A 9 -14.86 -33.69 42.48
N TYR A 10 -15.22 -34.88 42.92
CA TYR A 10 -15.35 -36.10 42.12
C TYR A 10 -16.75 -36.12 41.51
N ASP A 11 -16.89 -36.24 40.19
CA ASP A 11 -18.11 -36.41 39.40
C ASP A 11 -18.91 -35.13 39.00
N ASP A 12 -18.49 -33.89 39.34
CA ASP A 12 -19.23 -32.69 39.02
C ASP A 12 -18.80 -32.07 37.68
N LYS A 13 -19.77 -31.51 36.94
CA LYS A 13 -19.51 -30.75 35.71
C LYS A 13 -19.17 -29.31 36.05
N MET A 14 -18.06 -28.81 35.59
CA MET A 14 -17.62 -27.43 35.78
C MET A 14 -17.79 -26.65 34.51
N THR A 15 -18.44 -25.50 34.60
CA THR A 15 -18.54 -24.54 33.52
C THR A 15 -17.93 -23.19 33.94
N ILE A 16 -17.07 -22.65 33.13
CA ILE A 16 -16.50 -21.32 33.33
C ILE A 16 -17.17 -20.38 32.32
N LYS A 17 -17.85 -19.34 32.84
CA LYS A 17 -18.47 -18.30 32.01
C LYS A 17 -17.87 -16.95 32.36
N PRO A 18 -17.27 -16.22 31.38
CA PRO A 18 -16.93 -14.83 31.57
C PRO A 18 -18.21 -13.98 31.55
N MET A 19 -18.39 -13.12 32.55
CA MET A 19 -19.54 -12.21 32.57
C MET A 19 -19.34 -11.06 31.59
N GLY A 20 -20.28 -10.90 30.64
CA GLY A 20 -20.34 -9.74 29.73
C GLY A 20 -19.52 -9.84 28.46
N MET A 21 -19.07 -11.05 28.07
CA MET A 21 -18.37 -11.26 26.78
C MET A 21 -19.08 -12.29 25.90
N ASN A 22 -18.87 -12.18 24.57
CA ASN A 22 -19.32 -13.16 23.60
C ASN A 22 -18.56 -14.49 23.77
N GLU A 23 -19.26 -15.61 23.59
CA GLU A 23 -18.77 -16.98 23.80
C GLU A 23 -17.51 -17.33 22.96
N ASP A 24 -17.26 -16.61 21.86
CA ASP A 24 -16.12 -16.83 20.96
C ASP A 24 -14.74 -16.43 21.53
N SER A 25 -14.69 -15.87 22.73
CA SER A 25 -13.45 -15.34 23.33
C SER A 25 -12.77 -16.27 24.32
N LEU A 26 -13.36 -17.43 24.62
CA LEU A 26 -12.87 -18.34 25.63
C LEU A 26 -12.40 -19.67 25.01
N PHE A 27 -11.10 -19.97 25.08
CA PHE A 27 -10.56 -21.27 24.74
C PHE A 27 -10.46 -22.10 26.01
N ILE A 28 -11.30 -23.13 26.16
CA ILE A 28 -11.27 -24.08 27.27
C ILE A 28 -10.62 -25.36 26.76
N SER A 29 -9.47 -25.72 27.30
CA SER A 29 -8.86 -27.03 27.13
C SER A 29 -9.25 -27.89 28.36
N SER A 30 -10.10 -28.89 28.18
CA SER A 30 -10.37 -29.87 29.21
C SER A 30 -9.34 -31.00 29.16
N SER A 31 -8.55 -31.18 30.21
CA SER A 31 -7.85 -32.44 30.47
C SER A 31 -8.61 -33.25 31.49
N TYR A 32 -8.46 -34.59 31.44
CA TYR A 32 -9.14 -35.57 32.32
C TYR A 32 -8.72 -35.52 33.81
N GLU A 33 -7.97 -34.50 34.19
CA GLU A 33 -7.51 -34.23 35.55
C GLU A 33 -8.24 -33.01 36.11
N ASP A 34 -8.47 -32.96 37.40
CA ASP A 34 -9.18 -31.97 38.22
C ASP A 34 -8.77 -30.47 38.01
N SER A 35 -8.42 -30.09 36.81
CA SER A 35 -7.99 -28.73 36.51
C SER A 35 -8.35 -28.27 35.08
N ILE A 36 -8.84 -27.05 34.96
CA ILE A 36 -9.10 -26.38 33.67
C ILE A 36 -8.06 -25.31 33.47
N GLN A 37 -7.45 -25.35 32.29
CA GLN A 37 -6.56 -24.29 31.82
C GLN A 37 -7.32 -23.46 30.81
N PHE A 38 -7.33 -22.14 30.98
CA PHE A 38 -7.82 -21.23 29.96
C PHE A 38 -6.74 -20.19 29.58
N ILE A 39 -6.76 -19.80 28.31
CA ILE A 39 -5.87 -18.79 27.76
C ILE A 39 -6.73 -17.57 27.48
N PRO A 40 -6.55 -16.46 28.19
CA PRO A 40 -7.33 -15.25 27.91
C PRO A 40 -7.04 -14.73 26.50
N SER A 41 -8.08 -14.19 25.85
CA SER A 41 -7.92 -13.54 24.55
C SER A 41 -6.85 -12.42 24.65
N PRO A 42 -6.01 -12.28 23.62
CA PRO A 42 -5.06 -11.16 23.55
C PRO A 42 -5.72 -9.78 23.62
N LEU A 43 -7.02 -9.70 23.34
CA LEU A 43 -7.81 -8.47 23.41
C LEU A 43 -8.32 -8.12 24.83
N TRP A 44 -8.18 -9.05 25.78
CA TRP A 44 -8.59 -8.80 27.14
C TRP A 44 -7.63 -7.84 27.83
N SER A 45 -8.20 -6.81 28.44
CA SER A 45 -7.50 -5.85 29.28
C SER A 45 -8.43 -5.43 30.41
N LYS A 46 -7.90 -5.08 31.57
CA LYS A 46 -8.60 -4.71 32.81
C LYS A 46 -9.16 -5.92 33.56
N ASP A 47 -9.88 -5.62 34.63
CA ASP A 47 -10.50 -6.60 35.51
C ASP A 47 -11.63 -7.35 34.81
N HIS A 48 -11.57 -8.67 34.86
CA HIS A 48 -12.64 -9.55 34.42
C HIS A 48 -13.13 -10.38 35.58
N ILE A 49 -14.44 -10.44 35.78
CA ILE A 49 -15.04 -11.33 36.76
C ILE A 49 -15.20 -12.69 36.10
N ILE A 50 -14.52 -13.69 36.65
CA ILE A 50 -14.65 -15.10 36.25
C ILE A 50 -15.57 -15.79 37.25
N GLN A 51 -16.62 -16.36 36.71
CA GLN A 51 -17.57 -17.14 37.48
C GLN A 51 -17.37 -18.65 37.23
N VAL A 52 -17.15 -19.41 38.28
CA VAL A 52 -17.04 -20.85 38.23
C VAL A 52 -18.32 -21.41 38.80
N VAL A 53 -19.04 -22.21 38.01
CA VAL A 53 -20.25 -22.87 38.41
C VAL A 53 -19.99 -24.38 38.41
N VAL A 54 -20.18 -24.99 39.55
CA VAL A 54 -20.12 -26.45 39.73
C VAL A 54 -21.55 -26.94 39.89
N PHE A 55 -21.95 -27.96 39.16
CA PHE A 55 -23.31 -28.47 39.22
C PHE A 55 -23.32 -29.97 39.02
N ASP A 56 -24.28 -30.61 39.71
CA ASP A 56 -24.70 -32.00 39.51
C ASP A 56 -26.19 -32.03 39.10
N ASP A 57 -26.80 -33.22 39.11
CA ASP A 57 -28.20 -33.37 38.68
C ASP A 57 -29.20 -32.81 39.74
N GLU A 58 -28.78 -32.51 40.96
CA GLU A 58 -29.62 -32.06 42.07
C GLU A 58 -29.32 -30.62 42.55
N ALA A 59 -28.08 -30.16 42.41
CA ALA A 59 -27.64 -28.87 42.97
C ALA A 59 -26.60 -28.17 42.09
N SER A 60 -26.43 -26.85 42.34
CA SER A 60 -25.33 -26.07 41.77
C SER A 60 -24.74 -25.12 42.79
N ASP A 61 -23.45 -24.93 42.76
CA ASP A 61 -22.75 -23.89 43.54
C ASP A 61 -21.92 -23.00 42.59
N THR A 62 -21.78 -21.75 42.97
CA THR A 62 -21.14 -20.74 42.15
C THR A 62 -20.14 -19.94 42.96
N SER A 63 -18.91 -19.88 42.47
CA SER A 63 -17.87 -19.02 43.00
C SER A 63 -17.41 -18.03 41.94
N SER A 64 -17.02 -16.83 42.35
CA SER A 64 -16.50 -15.85 41.44
C SER A 64 -15.18 -15.27 41.96
N PHE A 65 -14.29 -14.95 41.06
CA PHE A 65 -13.06 -14.23 41.35
C PHE A 65 -12.79 -13.16 40.28
N VAL A 66 -12.06 -12.14 40.67
CA VAL A 66 -11.61 -11.09 39.75
C VAL A 66 -10.27 -11.52 39.17
N LEU A 67 -10.21 -11.54 37.85
CA LEU A 67 -8.98 -11.72 37.09
C LEU A 67 -8.54 -10.36 36.60
N ASP A 68 -7.51 -9.78 37.25
CA ASP A 68 -6.87 -8.58 36.78
C ASP A 68 -5.80 -8.95 35.73
N ILE A 69 -6.02 -8.49 34.50
CA ILE A 69 -5.09 -8.72 33.41
C ILE A 69 -4.36 -7.42 33.11
N GLU A 70 -3.17 -7.30 33.63
CA GLU A 70 -2.27 -6.27 33.20
C GLU A 70 -1.71 -6.63 31.82
N ARG A 71 -2.18 -5.90 30.80
CA ARG A 71 -1.68 -6.08 29.44
C ARG A 71 -0.29 -5.48 29.34
N VAL A 72 0.68 -6.34 29.24
CA VAL A 72 2.06 -5.94 28.98
C VAL A 72 2.20 -5.59 27.50
N LEU A 73 2.03 -4.31 27.17
CA LEU A 73 2.16 -3.82 25.80
C LEU A 73 3.64 -3.58 25.49
N ARG A 74 4.07 -4.15 24.36
CA ARG A 74 5.36 -3.80 23.73
C ARG A 74 5.20 -2.54 22.91
N PRO A 75 6.28 -1.77 22.66
CA PRO A 75 6.26 -0.67 21.71
C PRO A 75 5.72 -1.12 20.36
N HIS A 76 4.87 -0.32 19.78
CA HIS A 76 4.33 -0.54 18.44
C HIS A 76 4.56 0.70 17.61
N PHE A 77 5.44 0.60 16.62
CA PHE A 77 5.87 1.73 15.82
C PHE A 77 5.04 1.86 14.56
N SER A 78 4.64 3.08 14.26
CA SER A 78 4.31 3.52 12.92
C SER A 78 5.52 4.26 12.34
N VAL A 79 5.87 3.93 11.11
CA VAL A 79 6.96 4.56 10.38
C VAL A 79 6.38 5.28 9.18
N SER A 80 6.81 6.50 8.93
CA SER A 80 6.51 7.20 7.70
C SER A 80 7.77 7.78 7.07
N VAL A 81 7.81 7.79 5.73
CA VAL A 81 8.91 8.32 4.95
C VAL A 81 8.38 9.36 3.97
N THR A 82 8.90 10.56 4.03
CA THR A 82 8.53 11.64 3.12
C THR A 82 9.75 12.22 2.42
N GLN A 83 9.57 12.73 1.23
CA GLN A 83 10.62 13.42 0.48
C GLN A 83 10.57 14.91 0.76
N ASN A 84 11.74 15.53 1.02
CA ASN A 84 11.83 16.98 1.22
C ASN A 84 11.64 17.71 -0.11
N ASN A 85 10.71 18.66 -0.15
CA ASN A 85 10.38 19.41 -1.37
C ASN A 85 11.48 20.35 -1.84
N ALA A 86 12.26 20.90 -0.90
CA ALA A 86 13.34 21.85 -1.21
C ALA A 86 14.66 21.14 -1.54
N PHE A 87 14.86 19.94 -0.99
CA PHE A 87 16.09 19.16 -1.11
C PHE A 87 15.75 17.71 -1.47
N ASN A 88 15.55 17.44 -2.74
CA ASN A 88 15.03 16.19 -3.29
C ASN A 88 15.93 14.94 -3.17
N LYS A 89 17.06 15.05 -2.48
CA LYS A 89 17.91 13.92 -2.04
C LYS A 89 17.85 13.69 -0.54
N TYR A 90 17.05 14.48 0.16
CA TYR A 90 16.79 14.32 1.59
C TYR A 90 15.40 13.74 1.82
N PHE A 91 15.35 12.76 2.68
CA PHE A 91 14.14 12.05 3.07
C PHE A 91 13.98 12.18 4.57
N GLN A 92 12.79 12.51 5.01
CA GLN A 92 12.46 12.56 6.41
C GLN A 92 11.75 11.27 6.82
N ILE A 93 12.31 10.62 7.83
CA ILE A 93 11.73 9.42 8.44
C ILE A 93 11.16 9.84 9.78
N ILE A 94 9.87 9.58 9.98
CA ILE A 94 9.17 9.81 11.23
C ILE A 94 8.78 8.46 11.82
N VAL A 95 9.13 8.26 13.08
CA VAL A 95 8.80 7.05 13.85
C VAL A 95 7.96 7.48 15.04
N MET A 96 6.80 6.85 15.23
CA MET A 96 5.93 7.12 16.38
C MET A 96 5.63 5.81 17.11
N ASP A 97 5.86 5.78 18.43
CA ASP A 97 5.37 4.70 19.28
C ASP A 97 3.89 4.94 19.61
N THR A 98 3.03 4.16 19.01
CA THR A 98 1.57 4.30 19.13
C THR A 98 1.01 3.77 20.46
N VAL A 99 1.80 3.09 21.27
CA VAL A 99 1.41 2.56 22.60
C VAL A 99 2.17 3.21 23.76
N GLU A 100 3.12 4.12 23.47
CA GLU A 100 3.83 4.92 24.46
C GLU A 100 4.60 4.08 25.49
N LYS A 101 5.29 3.03 25.06
CA LYS A 101 6.00 2.08 25.93
C LYS A 101 7.51 2.01 25.69
N ALA A 102 8.03 2.69 24.68
CA ALA A 102 9.45 2.73 24.40
C ALA A 102 10.19 3.58 25.44
N THR A 103 11.31 3.08 25.93
CA THR A 103 12.22 3.81 26.83
C THR A 103 13.44 4.36 26.11
N PHE A 104 13.81 3.72 25.01
CA PHE A 104 14.87 4.15 24.12
C PHE A 104 14.56 3.66 22.70
N VAL A 105 14.73 4.53 21.72
CA VAL A 105 14.49 4.20 20.30
C VAL A 105 15.74 4.51 19.50
N SER A 106 16.14 3.59 18.63
CA SER A 106 17.22 3.76 17.66
C SER A 106 16.74 3.48 16.25
N LEU A 107 17.40 4.08 15.28
CA LEU A 107 17.08 3.99 13.87
C LEU A 107 18.33 3.62 13.07
N ASP A 108 18.23 2.57 12.26
CA ASP A 108 19.18 2.22 11.21
C ASP A 108 18.50 2.37 9.84
N VAL A 109 19.19 2.96 8.90
CA VAL A 109 18.75 3.05 7.50
C VAL A 109 19.84 2.51 6.60
N ALA A 110 19.47 1.65 5.67
CA ALA A 110 20.42 0.95 4.80
C ALA A 110 21.52 0.20 5.58
N ASN A 111 21.14 -0.41 6.71
CA ASN A 111 22.02 -1.10 7.66
C ASN A 111 23.10 -0.19 8.30
N SER A 112 22.80 1.08 8.44
CA SER A 112 23.70 2.05 9.08
C SER A 112 22.92 2.88 10.14
N PRO A 113 23.48 3.05 11.36
CA PRO A 113 22.82 3.81 12.41
C PRO A 113 22.72 5.30 12.05
N ILE A 114 21.58 5.91 12.36
CA ILE A 114 21.29 7.30 12.07
C ILE A 114 21.51 8.15 13.31
N ASN A 115 22.60 8.90 13.34
CA ASN A 115 22.99 9.74 14.48
C ASN A 115 22.14 11.02 14.63
N THR A 116 21.41 11.42 13.57
CA THR A 116 20.52 12.60 13.59
C THR A 116 19.12 12.27 14.07
N PHE A 117 18.85 11.00 14.41
CA PHE A 117 17.57 10.54 14.93
C PHE A 117 17.32 11.12 16.33
N ARG A 118 16.24 11.85 16.49
CA ARG A 118 15.92 12.59 17.71
C ARG A 118 14.43 12.63 17.97
N GLU A 119 14.08 12.64 19.23
CA GLU A 119 12.71 12.87 19.68
C GLU A 119 12.34 14.35 19.49
N ILE A 120 11.17 14.60 18.89
CA ILE A 120 10.64 15.94 18.62
C ILE A 120 9.37 16.24 19.44
N ALA A 121 8.68 15.21 19.87
CA ALA A 121 7.55 15.23 20.78
C ALA A 121 7.51 13.88 21.50
N ASP A 122 6.73 13.76 22.56
CA ASP A 122 6.60 12.53 23.33
C ASP A 122 6.33 11.35 22.37
N PHE A 123 7.21 10.35 22.43
CA PHE A 123 7.16 9.12 21.62
C PHE A 123 7.17 9.33 20.09
N THR A 124 7.58 10.52 19.64
CA THR A 124 7.68 10.86 18.22
C THR A 124 9.11 11.26 17.86
N TYR A 125 9.70 10.51 16.96
CA TYR A 125 11.11 10.63 16.57
C TYR A 125 11.24 10.98 15.10
N VAL A 126 12.25 11.76 14.74
CA VAL A 126 12.51 12.16 13.36
C VAL A 126 13.98 12.04 12.99
N ALA A 127 14.24 11.67 11.76
CA ALA A 127 15.55 11.74 11.12
C ALA A 127 15.45 12.30 9.72
N ASP A 128 16.46 13.07 9.31
CA ASP A 128 16.68 13.45 7.92
C ASP A 128 17.83 12.60 7.35
N VAL A 129 17.57 11.93 6.23
CA VAL A 129 18.50 10.99 5.59
C VAL A 129 18.81 11.45 4.18
N TYR A 130 20.10 11.50 3.82
CA TYR A 130 20.57 11.84 2.48
C TYR A 130 20.83 10.59 1.66
N MET A 131 20.22 10.47 0.46
CA MET A 131 20.37 9.31 -0.44
C MET A 131 20.28 9.71 -1.92
N GLU A 132 21.16 9.13 -2.74
CA GLU A 132 21.26 9.47 -4.16
C GLU A 132 21.03 8.30 -5.13
N SER A 133 21.21 7.08 -4.68
CA SER A 133 21.18 5.90 -5.53
C SER A 133 19.77 5.31 -5.65
N SER A 134 19.45 4.71 -6.80
CA SER A 134 18.26 3.85 -6.91
C SER A 134 18.48 2.58 -6.09
N GLY A 135 17.41 2.06 -5.52
CA GLY A 135 17.45 0.80 -4.78
C GLY A 135 16.35 0.69 -3.75
N ASN A 136 16.35 -0.44 -3.05
CA ASN A 136 15.46 -0.74 -1.92
C ASN A 136 16.27 -0.62 -0.64
N TYR A 137 15.77 0.13 0.32
CA TYR A 137 16.48 0.46 1.55
C TYR A 137 15.69 0.03 2.76
N PRO A 138 16.27 -0.81 3.64
CA PRO A 138 15.64 -1.15 4.91
C PRO A 138 15.69 0.02 5.89
N ILE A 139 14.64 0.12 6.70
CA ILE A 139 14.54 0.95 7.88
C ILE A 139 14.34 0.01 9.06
N ASP A 140 15.29 -0.04 9.96
CA ASP A 140 15.21 -0.81 11.19
C ASP A 140 14.99 0.14 12.36
N VAL A 141 13.86 -0.01 13.03
CA VAL A 141 13.55 0.71 14.27
C VAL A 141 13.66 -0.28 15.42
N SER A 142 14.56 -0.03 16.35
CA SER A 142 14.74 -0.84 17.55
C SER A 142 14.46 -0.03 18.80
N ALA A 143 13.76 -0.63 19.75
CA ALA A 143 13.43 0.02 21.00
C ALA A 143 13.58 -0.94 22.17
N ASN A 144 14.00 -0.38 23.29
CA ASN A 144 13.94 -1.04 24.59
C ASN A 144 12.61 -0.70 25.26
N ALA A 145 12.08 -1.63 26.01
CA ALA A 145 10.92 -1.43 26.85
C ALA A 145 11.05 -2.32 28.11
N VAL A 146 10.27 -2.01 29.15
CA VAL A 146 10.26 -2.81 30.38
C VAL A 146 9.95 -4.30 30.11
N VAL A 147 9.24 -4.58 29.04
CA VAL A 147 8.79 -5.93 28.65
C VAL A 147 9.64 -6.58 27.58
N GLY A 148 10.80 -6.03 27.29
CA GLY A 148 11.76 -6.56 26.31
C GLY A 148 11.86 -5.72 25.04
N ASP A 149 12.92 -5.97 24.30
CA ASP A 149 13.27 -5.24 23.11
C ASP A 149 12.29 -5.55 21.96
N THR A 150 12.04 -4.55 21.13
CA THR A 150 11.24 -4.67 19.91
C THR A 150 12.04 -4.13 18.75
N THR A 151 12.05 -4.86 17.63
CA THR A 151 12.61 -4.38 16.37
C THR A 151 11.58 -4.59 15.27
N ILE A 152 11.34 -3.55 14.48
CA ILE A 152 10.55 -3.62 13.25
C ILE A 152 11.44 -3.28 12.06
N ARG A 153 11.12 -3.85 10.92
CA ARG A 153 11.79 -3.56 9.66
C ARG A 153 10.77 -3.16 8.60
N GLU A 154 10.98 -1.99 8.03
CA GLU A 154 10.22 -1.44 6.90
C GLU A 154 11.16 -1.20 5.72
N TYR A 155 10.59 -0.91 4.54
CA TYR A 155 11.38 -0.69 3.34
C TYR A 155 10.82 0.48 2.54
N PHE A 156 11.72 1.34 2.07
CA PHE A 156 11.41 2.29 1.01
C PHE A 156 12.32 2.09 -0.18
N SER A 157 11.91 2.59 -1.31
CA SER A 157 12.66 2.47 -2.56
C SER A 157 12.92 3.85 -3.15
N LEU A 158 13.95 3.96 -3.95
CA LEU A 158 14.30 5.17 -4.67
C LEU A 158 14.49 4.89 -6.15
N ALA A 159 13.97 5.79 -6.98
CA ALA A 159 14.35 5.94 -8.38
C ALA A 159 15.31 7.13 -8.52
N ALA A 160 16.49 6.91 -9.07
CA ALA A 160 17.42 8.02 -9.37
C ALA A 160 17.08 8.62 -10.74
N GLY A 161 16.27 9.68 -10.75
CA GLY A 161 15.98 10.45 -11.93
C GLY A 161 17.24 11.09 -12.49
N ARG A 162 17.54 10.85 -13.76
CA ARG A 162 18.72 11.37 -14.46
C ARG A 162 18.30 12.21 -15.66
N THR A 163 18.98 13.35 -15.84
CA THR A 163 18.71 14.26 -16.96
C THR A 163 19.22 13.72 -18.28
N ALA A 164 20.38 13.08 -18.27
CA ALA A 164 21.11 12.66 -19.47
C ALA A 164 20.91 11.20 -19.90
N SER A 165 20.27 10.38 -19.07
CA SER A 165 20.08 8.95 -19.33
C SER A 165 18.71 8.46 -18.95
N ARG A 166 18.31 7.32 -19.51
CA ARG A 166 17.12 6.59 -19.05
C ARG A 166 17.35 6.10 -17.62
N TRP A 167 16.32 6.17 -16.80
CA TRP A 167 16.33 5.75 -15.41
C TRP A 167 15.07 4.95 -15.06
N SER A 168 15.15 4.21 -13.99
CA SER A 168 14.01 3.43 -13.49
C SER A 168 14.08 3.30 -11.97
N GLY A 169 12.95 2.95 -11.39
CA GLY A 169 12.81 2.57 -9.98
C GLY A 169 11.64 1.62 -9.80
N GLN A 170 11.68 0.87 -8.71
CA GLN A 170 10.67 -0.14 -8.40
C GLN A 170 10.42 -0.17 -6.90
N SER A 171 9.16 -0.38 -6.49
CA SER A 171 8.80 -0.62 -5.09
C SER A 171 9.45 -1.90 -4.56
N PHE A 172 9.60 -1.98 -3.24
CA PHE A 172 10.22 -3.15 -2.60
C PHE A 172 9.49 -4.46 -2.92
N ASP A 173 8.16 -4.44 -2.97
CA ASP A 173 7.32 -5.60 -3.30
C ASP A 173 7.27 -5.94 -4.80
N GLY A 174 7.92 -5.12 -5.64
CA GLY A 174 7.97 -5.31 -7.09
C GLY A 174 6.69 -5.01 -7.85
N LYS A 175 5.64 -4.54 -7.19
CA LYS A 175 4.33 -4.34 -7.82
C LYS A 175 4.13 -2.97 -8.46
N PHE A 176 4.97 -2.01 -8.14
CA PHE A 176 4.97 -0.67 -8.73
C PHE A 176 6.33 -0.35 -9.29
N SER A 177 6.40 0.15 -10.51
CA SER A 177 7.65 0.59 -11.12
C SER A 177 7.46 1.80 -12.02
N VAL A 178 8.56 2.53 -12.20
CA VAL A 178 8.60 3.75 -13.04
C VAL A 178 9.80 3.73 -13.96
N VAL A 179 9.63 4.32 -15.14
CA VAL A 179 10.71 4.51 -16.10
C VAL A 179 10.64 5.92 -16.68
N GLY A 180 11.73 6.66 -16.58
CA GLY A 180 11.89 7.97 -17.19
C GLY A 180 12.93 7.95 -18.30
N ASN A 181 12.64 8.70 -19.36
CA ASN A 181 13.59 8.93 -20.46
C ASN A 181 14.52 10.13 -20.15
N PRO A 182 15.63 10.28 -20.90
CA PRO A 182 16.46 11.48 -20.80
C PRO A 182 15.62 12.75 -20.96
N GLY A 183 15.83 13.73 -20.11
CA GLY A 183 15.07 14.98 -20.10
C GLY A 183 13.73 14.94 -19.36
N ALA A 184 13.31 13.80 -18.82
CA ALA A 184 12.08 13.71 -18.02
C ALA A 184 12.17 14.53 -16.71
N VAL A 185 13.36 14.72 -16.17
CA VAL A 185 13.62 15.56 -14.99
C VAL A 185 14.53 16.73 -15.35
N THR A 186 14.34 17.87 -14.69
CA THR A 186 15.11 19.11 -14.94
C THR A 186 16.55 18.99 -14.42
N TYR A 187 16.77 18.26 -13.36
CA TYR A 187 18.06 18.00 -12.72
C TYR A 187 18.07 16.59 -12.11
N ASP A 188 19.28 16.07 -11.90
CA ASP A 188 19.42 14.75 -11.28
C ASP A 188 18.90 14.76 -9.85
N GLN A 189 18.00 13.84 -9.54
CA GLN A 189 17.30 13.78 -8.26
C GLN A 189 16.95 12.35 -7.87
N SER A 190 16.62 12.15 -6.61
CA SER A 190 16.04 10.91 -6.12
C SER A 190 14.53 11.07 -5.95
N LEU A 191 13.77 10.10 -6.40
CA LEU A 191 12.31 10.05 -6.26
C LEU A 191 11.95 8.91 -5.32
N LEU A 192 11.27 9.22 -4.24
CA LEU A 192 10.77 8.26 -3.28
C LEU A 192 9.75 7.32 -3.94
N ILE A 193 9.84 6.04 -3.65
CA ILE A 193 8.82 5.04 -4.00
C ILE A 193 8.50 4.25 -2.73
N VAL A 194 7.28 4.41 -2.25
CA VAL A 194 6.80 3.70 -1.06
C VAL A 194 5.35 3.27 -1.23
N ASP A 195 4.96 2.25 -0.48
CA ASP A 195 3.55 1.99 -0.22
C ASP A 195 2.94 3.19 0.51
N SER A 196 1.70 3.54 0.21
CA SER A 196 1.05 4.71 0.79
C SER A 196 0.88 4.63 2.31
N THR A 197 0.82 3.44 2.89
CA THR A 197 0.76 3.26 4.34
C THR A 197 2.04 3.67 5.04
N LEU A 198 3.18 3.53 4.38
CA LEU A 198 4.48 4.00 4.89
C LEU A 198 4.68 5.51 4.67
N PHE A 199 3.93 6.13 3.75
CA PHE A 199 4.02 7.57 3.50
C PHE A 199 3.16 8.38 4.48
N ASP A 200 1.93 7.92 4.72
CA ASP A 200 0.96 8.57 5.60
C ASP A 200 0.06 7.51 6.26
N ASN A 201 0.25 7.30 7.57
CA ASN A 201 -0.51 6.32 8.35
C ASN A 201 -2.03 6.59 8.41
N SER A 202 -2.47 7.79 8.07
CA SER A 202 -3.89 8.13 7.97
C SER A 202 -4.53 7.58 6.69
N PHE A 203 -3.72 7.10 5.74
CA PHE A 203 -4.17 6.61 4.45
C PHE A 203 -4.39 5.08 4.51
N HIS A 204 -5.64 4.64 4.51
CA HIS A 204 -6.00 3.22 4.64
C HIS A 204 -6.14 2.47 3.31
N ASP A 205 -5.77 3.05 2.18
CA ASP A 205 -5.84 2.39 0.86
C ASP A 205 -4.58 1.55 0.61
N ARG A 206 -4.57 0.32 1.12
CA ARG A 206 -3.43 -0.61 1.13
C ARG A 206 -2.89 -1.02 -0.24
N ALA A 207 -3.49 -0.56 -1.31
CA ALA A 207 -3.11 -0.92 -2.68
C ALA A 207 -2.57 0.29 -3.47
N SER A 208 -2.11 1.33 -2.80
CA SER A 208 -1.58 2.53 -3.45
C SER A 208 -0.11 2.74 -3.16
N TYR A 209 0.58 3.38 -4.11
CA TYR A 209 2.00 3.72 -4.04
C TYR A 209 2.19 5.21 -4.18
N VAL A 210 3.21 5.73 -3.54
CA VAL A 210 3.64 7.13 -3.66
C VAL A 210 4.93 7.19 -4.44
N LEU A 211 4.97 8.05 -5.45
CA LEU A 211 6.16 8.40 -6.20
C LEU A 211 6.52 9.86 -5.91
N GLY A 212 7.66 10.09 -5.28
CA GLY A 212 8.16 11.43 -5.01
C GLY A 212 7.16 12.30 -4.24
N ASN A 213 6.96 13.51 -4.72
CA ASN A 213 6.05 14.50 -4.15
C ASN A 213 4.88 14.78 -5.10
N GLU A 214 3.68 15.00 -4.60
CA GLU A 214 2.47 15.25 -5.41
C GLU A 214 2.58 16.48 -6.32
N ASP A 215 3.31 17.48 -5.90
CA ASP A 215 3.49 18.73 -6.67
C ASP A 215 4.57 18.64 -7.75
N PHE A 216 5.28 17.49 -7.82
CA PHE A 216 6.36 17.36 -8.78
C PHE A 216 5.83 17.03 -10.18
N GLU A 217 6.20 17.87 -11.16
CA GLU A 217 5.88 17.68 -12.57
C GLU A 217 7.12 17.27 -13.38
N PHE A 218 6.95 16.31 -14.25
CA PHE A 218 7.98 15.85 -15.17
C PHE A 218 7.97 16.71 -16.45
N ASN A 219 9.14 17.03 -16.98
CA ASN A 219 9.25 17.75 -18.25
C ASN A 219 8.75 16.92 -19.45
N GLN A 220 8.81 15.61 -19.33
CA GLN A 220 8.27 14.64 -20.27
C GLN A 220 7.58 13.54 -19.46
N PRO A 221 6.47 12.97 -19.98
CA PRO A 221 5.78 11.91 -19.29
C PRO A 221 6.71 10.72 -18.98
N ILE A 222 6.61 10.20 -17.78
CA ILE A 222 7.24 8.97 -17.36
C ILE A 222 6.28 7.79 -17.51
N GLU A 223 6.81 6.61 -17.72
CA GLU A 223 6.03 5.39 -17.69
C GLU A 223 5.88 4.91 -16.24
N VAL A 224 4.63 4.67 -15.83
CA VAL A 224 4.26 4.08 -14.55
C VAL A 224 3.66 2.71 -14.82
N ARG A 225 4.12 1.68 -14.12
CA ARG A 225 3.64 0.30 -14.24
C ARG A 225 3.18 -0.22 -12.89
N MET A 226 2.13 -1.03 -12.92
CA MET A 226 1.64 -1.74 -11.74
C MET A 226 1.32 -3.19 -12.13
N ALA A 227 1.68 -4.13 -11.25
CA ALA A 227 1.28 -5.53 -11.39
C ALA A 227 -0.20 -5.69 -11.06
N HIS A 228 -0.93 -6.53 -11.81
CA HIS A 228 -2.34 -6.81 -11.58
C HIS A 228 -2.70 -8.26 -11.93
N GLU A 229 -3.81 -8.72 -11.34
CA GLU A 229 -4.38 -10.05 -11.59
C GLU A 229 -5.70 -10.00 -12.39
N ARG A 230 -6.19 -8.80 -12.72
CA ARG A 230 -7.50 -8.56 -13.35
C ARG A 230 -7.35 -7.67 -14.57
N ASP A 231 -8.04 -8.00 -15.66
CA ASP A 231 -7.98 -7.27 -16.92
C ASP A 231 -8.85 -6.01 -16.97
N ASP A 232 -9.77 -5.86 -16.01
CA ASP A 232 -10.74 -4.76 -15.94
C ASP A 232 -10.29 -3.61 -15.02
N VAL A 233 -8.98 -3.40 -14.91
CA VAL A 233 -8.39 -2.36 -14.06
C VAL A 233 -7.74 -1.25 -14.88
N ALA A 234 -7.61 -0.09 -14.26
CA ALA A 234 -6.85 1.06 -14.74
C ALA A 234 -5.97 1.63 -13.63
N ILE A 235 -4.94 2.37 -14.00
CA ILE A 235 -4.13 3.14 -13.05
C ILE A 235 -4.83 4.46 -12.80
N TYR A 236 -5.01 4.78 -11.52
CA TYR A 236 -5.52 6.05 -11.03
C TYR A 236 -4.40 6.83 -10.36
N ARG A 237 -4.36 8.14 -10.59
CA ARG A 237 -3.49 9.07 -9.89
C ARG A 237 -4.35 10.00 -9.02
N ARG A 238 -3.89 10.30 -7.80
CA ARG A 238 -4.56 11.28 -6.94
C ARG A 238 -4.33 12.69 -7.51
N LYS A 239 -5.40 13.42 -7.72
CA LYS A 239 -5.37 14.78 -8.26
C LYS A 239 -5.22 15.82 -7.15
N ASN A 240 -6.08 15.74 -6.14
CA ASN A 240 -6.00 16.49 -4.89
C ASN A 240 -6.96 15.89 -3.86
N GLY A 241 -6.57 15.89 -2.59
CA GLY A 241 -7.38 15.33 -1.51
C GLY A 241 -7.83 13.90 -1.79
N ALA A 242 -9.15 13.65 -1.81
CA ALA A 242 -9.73 12.33 -2.08
C ALA A 242 -10.07 12.08 -3.56
N ILE A 243 -9.75 13.01 -4.46
CA ILE A 243 -10.13 12.92 -5.89
C ILE A 243 -9.07 12.15 -6.65
N TRP A 244 -9.49 11.06 -7.28
CA TRP A 244 -8.66 10.23 -8.15
C TRP A 244 -9.05 10.42 -9.60
N GLU A 245 -8.08 10.56 -10.48
CA GLU A 245 -8.28 10.56 -11.93
C GLU A 245 -7.79 9.26 -12.53
N GLU A 246 -8.60 8.65 -13.39
CA GLU A 246 -8.20 7.51 -14.19
C GLU A 246 -7.21 7.96 -15.26
N LEU A 247 -6.05 7.32 -15.32
CA LEU A 247 -5.06 7.54 -16.38
C LEU A 247 -5.29 6.54 -17.51
N PRO A 248 -5.15 6.97 -18.77
CA PRO A 248 -5.22 6.06 -19.90
C PRO A 248 -4.20 4.95 -19.75
N SER A 249 -4.63 3.72 -19.55
CA SER A 249 -3.77 2.58 -19.19
C SER A 249 -3.89 1.44 -20.19
N ILE A 250 -2.77 0.73 -20.41
CA ILE A 250 -2.69 -0.46 -21.27
C ILE A 250 -2.26 -1.63 -20.40
N SER A 251 -3.04 -2.72 -20.44
CA SER A 251 -2.73 -3.98 -19.77
C SER A 251 -2.03 -4.93 -20.74
N LYS A 252 -0.93 -5.54 -20.30
CA LYS A 252 -0.19 -6.54 -21.05
C LYS A 252 0.61 -7.44 -20.10
N ASP A 253 0.50 -8.75 -20.28
CA ASP A 253 1.32 -9.77 -19.59
C ASP A 253 1.28 -9.67 -18.04
N GLY A 254 0.12 -9.34 -17.45
CA GLY A 254 -0.04 -9.20 -16.00
C GLY A 254 0.45 -7.87 -15.41
N GLU A 255 0.89 -6.95 -16.28
CA GLU A 255 1.23 -5.58 -15.92
C GLU A 255 0.30 -4.60 -16.61
N ILE A 256 -0.04 -3.53 -15.92
CA ILE A 256 -0.72 -2.38 -16.50
C ILE A 256 0.22 -1.18 -16.47
N PHE A 257 0.28 -0.41 -17.53
CA PHE A 257 1.14 0.76 -17.62
C PHE A 257 0.40 1.97 -18.19
N THR A 258 0.85 3.14 -17.80
CA THR A 258 0.36 4.44 -18.24
C THR A 258 1.51 5.43 -18.36
N LEU A 259 1.26 6.56 -18.99
CA LEU A 259 2.16 7.72 -18.97
C LEU A 259 1.64 8.75 -17.98
N SER A 260 2.51 9.26 -17.13
CA SER A 260 2.18 10.31 -16.17
C SER A 260 3.14 11.49 -16.29
N GLU A 261 2.58 12.70 -16.34
CA GLU A 261 3.33 13.97 -16.31
C GLU A 261 3.62 14.43 -14.88
N LYS A 262 3.01 13.79 -13.89
CA LYS A 262 3.13 14.19 -12.48
C LYS A 262 3.45 12.99 -11.60
N ALA A 263 4.21 13.28 -10.56
CA ALA A 263 4.42 12.37 -9.44
C ALA A 263 3.18 12.29 -8.51
N GLY A 264 3.29 11.68 -7.36
CA GLY A 264 2.24 11.59 -6.35
C GLY A 264 1.73 10.17 -6.15
N TYR A 265 0.48 10.03 -5.74
CA TYR A 265 -0.12 8.75 -5.38
C TYR A 265 -0.73 8.05 -6.59
N PHE A 266 -0.49 6.73 -6.68
CA PHE A 266 -1.01 5.86 -7.73
C PHE A 266 -1.68 4.64 -7.10
N LYS A 267 -2.80 4.20 -7.69
CA LYS A 267 -3.48 2.96 -7.32
C LYS A 267 -4.12 2.29 -8.52
N LEU A 268 -4.46 1.02 -8.35
CA LEU A 268 -5.36 0.33 -9.26
C LEU A 268 -6.82 0.57 -8.86
N GLY A 269 -7.67 0.70 -9.86
CA GLY A 269 -9.11 0.79 -9.68
C GLY A 269 -9.85 0.19 -10.87
N PRO A 270 -11.18 0.03 -10.77
CA PRO A 270 -11.96 -0.48 -11.88
C PRO A 270 -11.83 0.44 -13.09
N LYS A 271 -11.63 -0.15 -14.27
CA LYS A 271 -11.59 0.61 -15.52
C LYS A 271 -12.96 1.20 -15.79
N THR A 272 -13.04 2.52 -15.88
CA THR A 272 -14.27 3.23 -16.22
C THR A 272 -14.35 3.37 -17.73
N ILE A 273 -15.43 2.88 -18.34
CA ILE A 273 -15.68 3.13 -19.76
C ILE A 273 -16.16 4.57 -19.89
N ILE A 274 -15.23 5.46 -20.21
CA ILE A 274 -15.61 6.81 -20.61
C ILE A 274 -16.20 6.70 -22.00
N VAL A 275 -17.46 7.08 -22.13
CA VAL A 275 -18.12 7.19 -23.44
C VAL A 275 -17.88 8.62 -23.94
N PRO A 276 -17.00 8.81 -24.94
CA PRO A 276 -16.78 10.13 -25.52
C PRO A 276 -18.05 10.67 -26.18
N GLU A 277 -18.24 11.98 -26.14
CA GLU A 277 -19.36 12.63 -26.84
C GLU A 277 -19.27 12.50 -28.37
N GLN A 278 -18.06 12.40 -28.88
CA GLN A 278 -17.79 12.30 -30.32
C GLN A 278 -16.69 11.29 -30.62
N THR A 279 -16.82 10.65 -31.78
CA THR A 279 -15.73 9.83 -32.32
C THR A 279 -14.63 10.74 -32.86
N SER A 280 -13.38 10.55 -32.40
CA SER A 280 -12.23 11.36 -32.79
C SER A 280 -10.95 10.51 -32.84
N ILE A 281 -9.96 11.00 -33.59
CA ILE A 281 -8.60 10.48 -33.61
C ILE A 281 -7.65 11.58 -33.13
N HIS A 282 -6.74 11.24 -32.23
CA HIS A 282 -5.77 12.18 -31.70
C HIS A 282 -4.46 12.10 -32.46
N GLN A 283 -3.64 13.13 -32.28
CA GLN A 283 -2.30 13.14 -32.85
C GLN A 283 -1.48 11.95 -32.28
N ASN A 284 -0.79 11.25 -33.17
CA ASN A 284 0.09 10.16 -32.76
C ASN A 284 1.30 10.67 -31.98
N TYR A 285 1.76 9.88 -31.00
CA TYR A 285 2.92 10.22 -30.19
C TYR A 285 3.83 8.99 -30.02
N PRO A 286 5.17 9.14 -30.15
CA PRO A 286 5.88 10.33 -30.62
C PRO A 286 5.57 10.66 -32.09
N ASN A 287 5.75 11.94 -32.46
CA ASN A 287 5.67 12.41 -33.84
C ASN A 287 6.72 13.54 -34.04
N PRO A 288 7.80 13.36 -34.82
CA PRO A 288 8.14 12.17 -35.61
C PRO A 288 8.40 10.92 -34.74
N PHE A 289 8.24 9.73 -35.31
CA PHE A 289 8.43 8.45 -34.62
C PHE A 289 9.54 7.60 -35.25
N ASN A 290 10.18 6.73 -34.44
CA ASN A 290 11.21 5.79 -34.88
C ASN A 290 11.35 4.61 -33.91
N PRO A 291 11.02 3.37 -34.27
CA PRO A 291 10.19 2.99 -35.41
C PRO A 291 8.70 3.00 -35.06
N THR A 292 8.31 3.26 -33.79
CA THR A 292 6.98 3.02 -33.24
C THR A 292 6.30 4.31 -32.80
N THR A 293 4.99 4.42 -33.06
CA THR A 293 4.14 5.49 -32.53
C THR A 293 2.84 4.93 -31.97
N THR A 294 2.22 5.65 -31.04
CA THR A 294 0.90 5.34 -30.49
C THR A 294 -0.15 6.31 -31.05
N ILE A 295 -1.23 5.78 -31.57
CA ILE A 295 -2.40 6.50 -32.03
C ILE A 295 -3.49 6.33 -30.99
N MET A 296 -4.00 7.44 -30.44
CA MET A 296 -5.15 7.48 -29.53
C MET A 296 -6.39 7.84 -30.34
N TYR A 297 -7.51 7.21 -30.00
CA TYR A 297 -8.79 7.52 -30.64
C TYR A 297 -9.96 7.27 -29.68
N ASP A 298 -11.00 8.05 -29.86
CA ASP A 298 -12.23 8.03 -29.08
C ASP A 298 -13.37 7.53 -29.96
N ILE A 299 -14.19 6.62 -29.42
CA ILE A 299 -15.38 6.12 -30.10
C ILE A 299 -16.59 6.47 -29.23
N GLY A 300 -17.38 7.42 -29.71
CA GLY A 300 -18.64 7.82 -29.09
C GLY A 300 -19.76 6.83 -29.39
N LEU A 301 -20.94 7.03 -28.78
CA LEU A 301 -22.17 6.31 -29.11
C LEU A 301 -22.77 6.89 -30.39
N LEU A 302 -23.20 6.00 -31.29
CA LEU A 302 -24.08 6.35 -32.38
C LEU A 302 -25.44 5.68 -32.13
N ASP A 303 -26.49 6.48 -31.97
CA ASP A 303 -27.85 6.01 -31.69
C ASP A 303 -27.94 5.04 -30.47
N GLY A 304 -27.09 5.27 -29.45
CA GLY A 304 -27.02 4.43 -28.25
C GLY A 304 -26.34 3.08 -28.42
N LEU A 305 -25.70 2.82 -29.56
CA LEU A 305 -25.08 1.54 -29.89
C LEU A 305 -23.54 1.68 -30.04
N LYS A 306 -22.85 0.57 -29.82
CA LYS A 306 -21.41 0.44 -30.13
C LYS A 306 -21.22 0.64 -31.66
N GLN A 307 -20.13 1.32 -32.01
CA GLN A 307 -19.79 1.54 -33.40
C GLN A 307 -18.84 0.46 -33.92
N ARG A 308 -19.02 0.07 -35.17
CA ARG A 308 -18.09 -0.79 -35.90
C ARG A 308 -16.95 0.05 -36.46
N VAL A 309 -15.74 -0.17 -35.96
CA VAL A 309 -14.57 0.66 -36.21
C VAL A 309 -13.57 -0.06 -37.11
N SER A 310 -13.05 0.68 -38.10
CA SER A 310 -11.87 0.30 -38.89
C SER A 310 -10.91 1.50 -38.91
N ILE A 311 -9.62 1.24 -38.69
CA ILE A 311 -8.56 2.26 -38.75
C ILE A 311 -7.53 1.79 -39.79
N SER A 312 -7.34 2.59 -40.83
CA SER A 312 -6.37 2.34 -41.87
C SER A 312 -5.40 3.52 -42.02
N VAL A 313 -4.18 3.22 -42.37
CA VAL A 313 -3.12 4.20 -42.63
C VAL A 313 -2.94 4.36 -44.12
N TYR A 314 -2.84 5.59 -44.59
CA TYR A 314 -2.63 5.96 -46.00
C TYR A 314 -1.42 6.88 -46.11
N ASN A 315 -0.72 6.80 -47.22
CA ASN A 315 0.35 7.77 -47.54
C ASN A 315 -0.25 9.08 -48.09
N LEU A 316 0.61 10.07 -48.32
CA LEU A 316 0.20 11.38 -48.84
C LEU A 316 -0.42 11.35 -50.25
N LEU A 317 -0.25 10.25 -51.01
CA LEU A 317 -0.87 10.04 -52.28
C LEU A 317 -2.22 9.31 -52.17
N GLY A 318 -2.70 9.05 -50.98
CA GLY A 318 -3.96 8.34 -50.73
C GLY A 318 -3.88 6.82 -50.91
N GLN A 319 -2.69 6.24 -51.09
CA GLN A 319 -2.54 4.79 -51.19
C GLN A 319 -2.57 4.13 -49.84
N HIS A 320 -3.30 3.03 -49.72
CA HIS A 320 -3.39 2.25 -48.48
C HIS A 320 -2.04 1.66 -48.13
N VAL A 321 -1.60 1.90 -46.87
CA VAL A 321 -0.35 1.37 -46.32
C VAL A 321 -0.63 0.12 -45.48
N THR A 322 -1.54 0.23 -44.49
CA THR A 322 -1.92 -0.88 -43.62
C THR A 322 -3.26 -0.62 -42.96
N THR A 323 -3.91 -1.68 -42.49
CA THR A 323 -5.10 -1.62 -41.64
C THR A 323 -4.70 -2.01 -40.22
N LEU A 324 -4.91 -1.12 -39.29
CA LEU A 324 -4.57 -1.29 -37.84
C LEU A 324 -5.71 -1.97 -37.08
N ILE A 325 -6.95 -1.62 -37.42
CA ILE A 325 -8.16 -2.20 -36.85
C ILE A 325 -9.14 -2.49 -38.01
N GLU A 326 -9.77 -3.64 -37.96
CA GLU A 326 -10.76 -4.02 -38.97
C GLU A 326 -12.04 -4.51 -38.29
N ASN A 327 -13.17 -3.85 -38.57
CA ASN A 327 -14.53 -4.27 -38.21
C ASN A 327 -14.75 -4.65 -36.74
N LYS A 328 -14.14 -3.93 -35.75
CA LYS A 328 -14.34 -4.16 -34.34
C LYS A 328 -15.48 -3.29 -33.78
N ASP A 329 -16.39 -3.91 -33.05
CA ASP A 329 -17.40 -3.17 -32.29
C ASP A 329 -16.77 -2.54 -31.04
N GLN A 330 -16.74 -1.20 -30.96
CA GLN A 330 -16.06 -0.45 -29.93
C GLN A 330 -16.90 0.72 -29.42
N ILE A 331 -16.64 1.09 -28.16
CA ILE A 331 -17.12 2.31 -27.50
C ILE A 331 -16.11 2.68 -26.41
N GLY A 332 -15.78 3.96 -26.28
CA GLY A 332 -14.83 4.45 -25.28
C GLY A 332 -13.54 4.97 -25.91
N GLN A 333 -12.51 5.10 -25.08
CA GLN A 333 -11.19 5.58 -25.47
C GLN A 333 -10.23 4.41 -25.71
N PHE A 334 -9.48 4.48 -26.78
CA PHE A 334 -8.60 3.39 -27.22
C PHE A 334 -7.23 3.92 -27.65
N LYS A 335 -6.27 2.99 -27.66
CA LYS A 335 -4.93 3.23 -28.20
C LYS A 335 -4.52 2.06 -29.08
N ILE A 336 -3.78 2.37 -30.13
CA ILE A 336 -3.16 1.38 -30.99
C ILE A 336 -1.74 1.80 -31.33
N GLN A 337 -0.84 0.83 -31.30
CA GLN A 337 0.54 1.04 -31.66
C GLN A 337 0.76 0.71 -33.13
N TRP A 338 1.51 1.55 -33.82
CA TRP A 338 1.94 1.36 -35.19
C TRP A 338 3.45 1.45 -35.29
N ASN A 339 4.02 0.47 -36.02
CA ASN A 339 5.46 0.33 -36.28
C ASN A 339 5.77 0.61 -37.76
#